data_afee084d811de288fce9f39d71555372
#
_entry.id   afee084d811de288fce9f39d71555372
#
_cell.length_a   1.000
_cell.length_b   1.000
_cell.length_c   1.000
_cell.angle_alpha   90.00
_cell.angle_beta   90.00
_cell.angle_gamma   90.00
#
_symmetry.space_group_name_H-M   'P 1'
#
loop_
_entity.id
_entity.type
_entity.pdbx_description
1 polymer ?
#
loop_
_entity_poly.entity_id
_entity_poly.type
_entity_poly.pdbx_seq_one_letter_code
_entity_poly.pdbx_strand_id
1 'polypeptide(L)'
;KVFYCENFFANYWKRLRGLLLINGVYHVKAVPPYNSTGAGYTNTGLTPSGTSGGYCSRMEMASDIGRIPTVASGSETTYECDGLWFNNTIVAVALFGGARGDGSRCGLSYWAMNIPATVVNTYIVASLSCKPPVAAA
;
A
#
# COMPACT_ATOMS: atom_id res chain seq x y z
N LYS A 1 15.56 -2.87 12.98
CA LYS A 1 14.76 -3.84 12.22
C LYS A 1 13.36 -3.91 12.81
N VAL A 2 12.34 -3.78 11.99
CA VAL A 2 10.95 -4.00 12.37
C VAL A 2 10.48 -5.27 11.64
N PHE A 3 9.96 -6.23 12.37
CA PHE A 3 9.51 -7.53 11.80
C PHE A 3 10.55 -8.21 10.91
N TYR A 4 11.84 -8.17 11.31
CA TYR A 4 12.98 -8.68 10.54
C TYR A 4 13.24 -7.96 9.19
N CYS A 5 12.53 -6.88 8.89
CA CYS A 5 12.78 -6.04 7.73
C CYS A 5 13.69 -4.86 8.08
N GLU A 6 14.66 -4.60 7.22
CA GLU A 6 15.47 -3.37 7.28
C GLU A 6 14.80 -2.27 6.46
N ASN A 7 14.97 -1.01 6.88
CA ASN A 7 14.44 0.16 6.17
C ASN A 7 12.94 0.03 5.86
N PHE A 8 12.14 -0.26 6.89
CA PHE A 8 10.73 -0.58 6.74
C PHE A 8 9.91 0.56 6.12
N PHE A 9 10.25 1.81 6.43
CA PHE A 9 9.64 3.01 5.86
C PHE A 9 10.67 4.15 5.69
N ALA A 10 10.28 5.22 4.98
CA ALA A 10 11.02 6.48 4.78
C ALA A 10 12.36 6.37 4.03
N ASN A 11 12.65 5.27 3.37
CA ASN A 11 13.87 5.11 2.58
C ASN A 11 13.55 4.81 1.11
N TYR A 12 12.78 3.73 0.88
CA TYR A 12 12.32 3.33 -0.45
C TYR A 12 10.87 2.86 -0.37
N TRP A 13 10.09 3.18 -1.38
CA TRP A 13 8.78 2.59 -1.59
C TRP A 13 8.90 1.08 -1.75
N LYS A 14 8.14 0.34 -0.96
CA LYS A 14 8.08 -1.12 -1.04
C LYS A 14 6.82 -1.55 -1.78
N ARG A 15 7.01 -2.37 -2.80
CA ARG A 15 5.90 -2.93 -3.57
C ARG A 15 5.26 -4.07 -2.79
N LEU A 16 3.96 -3.96 -2.55
CA LEU A 16 3.15 -5.02 -1.93
C LEU A 16 2.51 -5.90 -2.99
N ARG A 17 2.36 -7.17 -2.64
CA ARG A 17 1.59 -8.14 -3.42
C ARG A 17 0.25 -8.40 -2.74
N GLY A 18 -0.76 -8.78 -3.53
CA GLY A 18 -2.08 -9.13 -3.01
C GLY A 18 -3.01 -7.94 -2.80
N LEU A 19 -2.58 -6.71 -3.12
CA LEU A 19 -3.42 -5.51 -3.07
C LEU A 19 -3.25 -4.70 -4.36
N LEU A 20 -4.34 -4.38 -5.01
CA LEU A 20 -4.43 -3.55 -6.21
C LEU A 20 -5.53 -2.50 -6.04
N LEU A 21 -5.35 -1.36 -6.69
CA LEU A 21 -6.44 -0.40 -6.94
C LEU A 21 -6.81 -0.53 -8.41
N ILE A 22 -8.02 -1.01 -8.70
CA ILE A 22 -8.51 -1.25 -10.06
C ILE A 22 -9.68 -0.30 -10.32
N ASN A 23 -9.47 0.67 -11.21
CA ASN A 23 -10.50 1.67 -11.54
C ASN A 23 -11.15 2.29 -10.28
N GLY A 24 -10.34 2.63 -9.30
CA GLY A 24 -10.77 3.28 -8.07
C GLY A 24 -11.34 2.37 -6.99
N VAL A 25 -11.30 1.05 -7.15
CA VAL A 25 -11.75 0.11 -6.12
C VAL A 25 -10.58 -0.77 -5.65
N TYR A 26 -10.43 -0.94 -4.35
CA TYR A 26 -9.44 -1.86 -3.79
C TYR A 26 -9.83 -3.31 -4.04
N HIS A 27 -8.88 -4.08 -4.56
CA HIS A 27 -9.00 -5.51 -4.80
C HIS A 27 -7.91 -6.25 -4.04
N VAL A 28 -8.28 -7.33 -3.35
CA VAL A 28 -7.39 -8.08 -2.46
C VAL A 28 -7.28 -9.54 -2.84
N LYS A 29 -6.10 -10.12 -2.58
CA LYS A 29 -5.86 -11.54 -2.72
C LYS A 29 -4.89 -11.99 -1.61
N ALA A 30 -5.36 -12.80 -0.69
CA ALA A 30 -4.59 -13.21 0.48
C ALA A 30 -3.51 -14.25 0.17
N VAL A 31 -3.70 -15.06 -0.87
CA VAL A 31 -2.80 -16.19 -1.20
C VAL A 31 -2.31 -16.14 -2.65
N PRO A 32 -1.06 -16.58 -2.92
CA PRO A 32 -0.51 -16.66 -4.28
C PRO A 32 -1.27 -17.64 -5.18
N PRO A 33 -1.09 -17.59 -6.52
CA PRO A 33 -0.20 -16.69 -7.21
C PRO A 33 -0.78 -15.27 -7.35
N TYR A 34 0.09 -14.26 -7.23
CA TYR A 34 -0.28 -12.86 -7.42
C TYR A 34 -0.04 -12.40 -8.85
N ASN A 35 -0.84 -11.45 -9.33
CA ASN A 35 -0.68 -10.83 -10.64
C ASN A 35 -1.00 -9.32 -10.54
N SER A 36 -0.73 -8.59 -11.60
CA SER A 36 -1.00 -7.16 -11.72
C SER A 36 -2.25 -6.82 -12.52
N THR A 37 -3.02 -7.83 -12.96
CA THR A 37 -4.24 -7.66 -13.74
C THR A 37 -5.50 -7.71 -12.89
N GLY A 38 -5.41 -8.20 -11.64
CA GLY A 38 -6.53 -8.41 -10.74
C GLY A 38 -7.26 -9.74 -10.93
N ALA A 39 -6.77 -10.63 -11.82
CA ALA A 39 -7.39 -11.94 -11.99
C ALA A 39 -7.35 -12.77 -10.70
N GLY A 40 -8.51 -13.16 -10.20
CA GLY A 40 -8.69 -13.89 -8.96
C GLY A 40 -8.51 -13.05 -7.67
N TYR A 41 -8.57 -11.73 -7.79
CA TYR A 41 -8.67 -10.83 -6.64
C TYR A 41 -10.14 -10.58 -6.28
N THR A 42 -10.40 -10.40 -5.00
CA THR A 42 -11.72 -10.06 -4.48
C THR A 42 -11.88 -8.55 -4.43
N ASN A 43 -12.98 -8.05 -4.99
CA ASN A 43 -13.37 -6.66 -4.87
C ASN A 43 -13.84 -6.38 -3.44
N THR A 44 -13.27 -5.37 -2.78
CA THR A 44 -13.61 -5.01 -1.40
C THR A 44 -14.78 -4.04 -1.29
N GLY A 45 -15.17 -3.40 -2.39
CA GLY A 45 -16.12 -2.28 -2.39
C GLY A 45 -15.57 -0.97 -1.84
N LEU A 46 -14.36 -0.96 -1.29
CA LEU A 46 -13.73 0.24 -0.72
C LEU A 46 -13.02 1.04 -1.81
N THR A 47 -13.14 2.37 -1.74
CA THR A 47 -12.56 3.32 -2.71
C THR A 47 -11.81 4.42 -1.99
N PRO A 48 -10.62 4.82 -2.47
CA PRO A 48 -9.95 6.00 -1.95
C PRO A 48 -10.62 7.28 -2.45
N SER A 49 -10.68 8.28 -1.59
CA SER A 49 -11.28 9.58 -1.85
C SER A 49 -10.48 10.73 -1.23
N GLY A 50 -10.86 11.96 -1.55
CA GLY A 50 -10.16 13.17 -1.11
C GLY A 50 -9.07 13.59 -2.08
N THR A 51 -8.00 14.23 -1.59
CA THR A 51 -6.91 14.75 -2.42
C THR A 51 -5.76 13.75 -2.48
N SER A 52 -5.53 13.17 -3.65
CA SER A 52 -4.38 12.27 -3.88
C SER A 52 -3.07 12.98 -3.54
N GLY A 53 -2.23 12.35 -2.71
CA GLY A 53 -1.02 12.93 -2.14
C GLY A 53 -1.23 13.69 -0.84
N GLY A 54 -2.47 13.79 -0.36
CA GLY A 54 -2.80 14.35 0.94
C GLY A 54 -2.49 13.38 2.10
N TYR A 55 -2.74 13.85 3.32
CA TYR A 55 -2.64 13.03 4.52
C TYR A 55 -3.89 12.17 4.70
N CYS A 56 -3.71 10.93 5.11
CA CYS A 56 -4.80 10.03 5.46
C CYS A 56 -5.59 10.59 6.66
N SER A 57 -6.90 10.47 6.59
CA SER A 57 -7.81 10.83 7.69
C SER A 57 -8.74 9.70 8.09
N ARG A 58 -8.80 8.63 7.29
CA ARG A 58 -9.62 7.46 7.57
C ARG A 58 -9.03 6.20 6.95
N MET A 59 -9.06 5.13 7.75
CA MET A 59 -8.77 3.77 7.32
C MET A 59 -9.95 2.86 7.58
N GLU A 60 -10.22 1.93 6.68
CA GLU A 60 -11.31 0.97 6.80
C GLU A 60 -10.78 -0.47 6.75
N MET A 61 -11.52 -1.38 7.38
CA MET A 61 -11.17 -2.80 7.35
C MET A 61 -11.49 -3.41 5.98
N ALA A 62 -10.50 -4.01 5.38
CA ALA A 62 -10.64 -4.81 4.17
C ALA A 62 -10.51 -6.28 4.55
N SER A 63 -11.61 -6.87 4.97
CA SER A 63 -11.74 -8.28 5.40
C SER A 63 -10.43 -8.97 5.84
N ASP A 64 -9.80 -9.74 4.97
CA ASP A 64 -8.68 -10.64 5.33
C ASP A 64 -7.30 -9.98 5.34
N ILE A 65 -7.17 -8.70 4.95
CA ILE A 65 -5.86 -8.03 4.84
C ILE A 65 -5.63 -6.93 5.87
N GLY A 66 -6.63 -6.60 6.68
CA GLY A 66 -6.53 -5.57 7.69
C GLY A 66 -6.98 -4.19 7.21
N ARG A 67 -6.42 -3.13 7.81
CA ARG A 67 -6.84 -1.74 7.54
C ARG A 67 -6.13 -1.19 6.31
N ILE A 68 -6.90 -0.53 5.44
CA ILE A 68 -6.40 0.20 4.27
C ILE A 68 -6.89 1.65 4.30
N PRO A 69 -6.10 2.62 3.82
CA PRO A 69 -6.50 4.02 3.82
C PRO A 69 -7.56 4.29 2.76
N THR A 70 -8.62 4.99 3.14
CA THR A 70 -9.76 5.29 2.26
C THR A 70 -10.05 6.77 2.08
N VAL A 71 -9.55 7.65 2.94
CA VAL A 71 -9.77 9.09 2.78
C VAL A 71 -8.47 9.86 2.96
N ALA A 72 -8.14 10.70 1.98
CA ALA A 72 -7.00 11.62 2.00
C ALA A 72 -7.49 13.07 2.15
N SER A 73 -7.95 13.43 3.33
CA SER A 73 -8.41 14.78 3.68
C SER A 73 -7.87 15.28 5.03
N GLY A 74 -6.86 14.59 5.55
CA GLY A 74 -6.21 14.92 6.81
C GLY A 74 -5.12 15.99 6.68
N SER A 75 -4.38 16.16 7.77
CA SER A 75 -3.21 17.01 7.91
C SER A 75 -2.10 16.26 8.64
N GLU A 76 -0.94 16.84 8.79
CA GLU A 76 0.17 16.27 9.58
C GLU A 76 -0.14 16.06 11.07
N THR A 77 -1.23 16.64 11.56
CA THR A 77 -1.71 16.50 12.95
C THR A 77 -2.92 15.58 13.08
N THR A 78 -3.40 15.00 11.99
CA THR A 78 -4.48 14.01 12.00
C THR A 78 -3.97 12.70 12.62
N TYR A 79 -4.82 11.96 13.33
CA TYR A 79 -4.43 10.73 14.03
C TYR A 79 -3.73 9.68 13.14
N GLU A 80 -4.16 9.53 11.90
CA GLU A 80 -3.52 8.65 10.90
C GLU A 80 -2.89 9.52 9.80
N CYS A 81 -1.92 10.34 10.19
CA CYS A 81 -1.36 11.42 9.38
C CYS A 81 -0.39 11.00 8.27
N ASP A 82 -0.24 9.72 7.98
CA ASP A 82 0.60 9.26 6.88
C ASP A 82 -0.04 9.60 5.52
N GLY A 83 0.77 9.71 4.49
CA GLY A 83 0.28 10.12 3.17
C GLY A 83 -0.53 9.03 2.45
N LEU A 84 -1.38 9.45 1.52
CA LEU A 84 -2.13 8.55 0.64
C LEU A 84 -2.14 9.09 -0.80
N TRP A 85 -1.47 8.37 -1.70
CA TRP A 85 -1.54 8.60 -3.14
C TRP A 85 -2.45 7.59 -3.80
N PHE A 86 -3.30 8.03 -4.72
CA PHE A 86 -4.13 7.14 -5.51
C PHE A 86 -4.44 7.70 -6.90
N ASN A 87 -4.73 6.80 -7.83
CA ASN A 87 -5.25 7.13 -9.15
C ASN A 87 -6.41 6.17 -9.48
N ASN A 88 -7.61 6.70 -9.50
CA ASN A 88 -8.85 5.94 -9.67
C ASN A 88 -9.14 5.56 -11.14
N THR A 89 -8.26 5.89 -12.08
CA THR A 89 -8.49 5.64 -13.51
C THR A 89 -7.64 4.53 -14.11
N ILE A 90 -6.75 3.93 -13.31
CA ILE A 90 -5.81 2.90 -13.76
C ILE A 90 -5.90 1.65 -12.89
N VAL A 91 -5.19 0.61 -13.33
CA VAL A 91 -4.84 -0.54 -12.47
C VAL A 91 -3.50 -0.22 -11.80
N ALA A 92 -3.55 0.16 -10.53
CA ALA A 92 -2.38 0.51 -9.76
C ALA A 92 -1.97 -0.60 -8.78
N VAL A 93 -0.66 -0.76 -8.62
CA VAL A 93 -0.08 -1.63 -7.60
C VAL A 93 0.10 -0.87 -6.29
N ALA A 94 0.00 -1.60 -5.18
CA ALA A 94 0.22 -1.02 -3.88
C ALA A 94 1.71 -0.83 -3.58
N LEU A 95 2.07 0.37 -3.17
CA LEU A 95 3.34 0.72 -2.56
C LEU A 95 3.11 1.22 -1.14
N PHE A 96 4.05 1.00 -0.24
CA PHE A 96 3.94 1.49 1.14
C PHE A 96 5.27 1.99 1.68
N GLY A 97 5.20 2.79 2.76
CA GLY A 97 6.32 3.21 3.58
C GLY A 97 6.95 4.53 3.19
N GLY A 98 6.79 4.98 1.97
CA GLY A 98 7.40 6.23 1.48
C GLY A 98 8.87 6.10 1.10
N ALA A 99 9.37 7.11 0.40
CA ALA A 99 10.76 7.24 0.01
C ALA A 99 11.45 8.39 0.75
N ARG A 100 12.78 8.42 0.66
CA ARG A 100 13.59 9.53 1.15
C ARG A 100 13.14 10.84 0.46
N GLY A 101 12.71 11.80 1.25
CA GLY A 101 12.22 13.09 0.76
C GLY A 101 10.71 13.30 0.89
N ASP A 102 9.94 12.26 1.21
CA ASP A 102 8.50 12.40 1.44
C ASP A 102 8.16 13.06 2.81
N GLY A 103 9.17 13.27 3.65
CA GLY A 103 9.07 14.03 4.90
C GLY A 103 8.09 13.41 5.91
N SER A 104 7.26 14.25 6.52
CA SER A 104 6.28 13.88 7.56
C SER A 104 5.17 12.95 7.06
N ARG A 105 5.03 12.73 5.75
CA ARG A 105 4.08 11.77 5.19
C ARG A 105 4.50 10.32 5.34
N CYS A 106 5.82 10.08 5.58
CA CYS A 106 6.34 8.72 5.71
C CYS A 106 5.89 8.06 7.00
N GLY A 107 5.41 6.84 6.90
CA GLY A 107 5.04 6.02 8.04
C GLY A 107 4.57 4.63 7.63
N LEU A 108 4.10 3.88 8.60
CA LEU A 108 3.58 2.52 8.40
C LEU A 108 2.27 2.50 7.59
N SER A 109 1.56 3.61 7.59
CA SER A 109 0.28 3.77 6.88
C SER A 109 0.42 4.66 5.63
N TYR A 110 1.65 4.96 5.21
CA TYR A 110 1.88 5.70 3.97
C TYR A 110 1.75 4.77 2.76
N TRP A 111 0.72 5.02 1.97
CA TRP A 111 0.38 4.20 0.82
C TRP A 111 0.40 5.00 -0.48
N ALA A 112 0.87 4.37 -1.56
CA ALA A 112 0.75 4.89 -2.90
C ALA A 112 0.15 3.83 -3.83
N MET A 113 -0.96 4.22 -4.45
CA MET A 113 -1.74 3.44 -5.40
C MET A 113 -2.01 4.26 -6.65
N ASN A 114 -0.97 4.88 -7.19
CA ASN A 114 -1.07 5.83 -8.29
C ASN A 114 -0.21 5.46 -9.50
N ILE A 115 0.42 4.27 -9.47
CA ILE A 115 1.27 3.79 -10.58
C ILE A 115 0.92 2.37 -10.99
N PRO A 116 1.02 2.03 -12.28
CA PRO A 116 0.87 0.65 -12.76
C PRO A 116 2.11 -0.20 -12.44
N ALA A 117 1.95 -1.51 -12.57
CA ALA A 117 3.01 -2.49 -12.29
C ALA A 117 4.26 -2.35 -13.18
N THR A 118 4.10 -1.73 -14.35
CA THR A 118 5.16 -1.53 -15.34
C THR A 118 6.16 -0.43 -15.00
N VAL A 119 5.81 0.44 -14.04
CA VAL A 119 6.71 1.52 -13.63
C VAL A 119 7.91 0.97 -12.88
N VAL A 120 9.10 1.30 -13.37
CA VAL A 120 10.38 1.04 -12.72
C VAL A 120 10.97 2.38 -12.28
N ASN A 121 11.36 2.47 -11.02
CA ASN A 121 11.93 3.69 -10.45
C ASN A 121 12.98 3.31 -9.41
N THR A 122 14.04 4.12 -9.28
CA THR A 122 15.12 3.93 -8.31
C THR A 122 14.64 4.01 -6.85
N TYR A 123 13.47 4.60 -6.61
CA TYR A 123 12.86 4.70 -5.28
C TYR A 123 11.90 3.57 -4.94
N ILE A 124 11.71 2.60 -5.83
CA ILE A 124 10.82 1.46 -5.63
C ILE A 124 11.64 0.20 -5.54
N VAL A 125 11.48 -0.52 -4.43
CA VAL A 125 12.18 -1.79 -4.18
C VAL A 125 11.21 -2.91 -3.84
N ALA A 126 11.64 -4.14 -4.03
CA ALA A 126 11.01 -5.32 -3.46
C ALA A 126 11.86 -5.77 -2.26
N SER A 127 11.22 -5.95 -1.12
CA SER A 127 11.87 -6.62 0.02
C SER A 127 11.53 -8.10 0.01
N LEU A 128 12.53 -8.94 0.23
CA LEU A 128 12.32 -10.36 0.48
C LEU A 128 11.78 -10.51 1.91
N SER A 129 10.64 -11.16 2.05
CA SER A 129 10.20 -11.68 3.34
C SER A 129 10.53 -13.17 3.39
N CYS A 130 11.37 -13.58 4.33
CA CYS A 130 11.54 -14.98 4.65
C CYS A 130 10.47 -15.38 5.65
N LYS A 131 9.59 -16.30 5.26
CA LYS A 131 8.76 -17.00 6.22
C LYS A 131 9.69 -17.96 6.99
N PRO A 132 9.75 -17.94 8.33
CA PRO A 132 10.51 -18.93 9.07
C PRO A 132 10.05 -20.34 8.67
N PRO A 133 10.94 -21.33 8.60
CA PRO A 133 10.51 -22.71 8.40
C PRO A 133 9.51 -23.06 9.53
N VAL A 134 8.40 -23.65 9.14
CA VAL A 134 7.45 -24.20 10.12
C VAL A 134 8.23 -25.29 10.83
N ALA A 135 8.39 -25.16 12.16
CA ALA A 135 8.97 -26.25 12.95
C ALA A 135 8.14 -27.51 12.68
N ALA A 136 8.81 -28.56 12.25
CA ALA A 136 8.15 -29.86 12.15
C ALA A 136 7.65 -30.27 13.54
N ALA A 137 6.35 -30.54 13.63
CA ALA A 137 5.71 -31.03 14.83
C ALA A 137 6.18 -32.41 15.17
#